data_61776ccdd570fb88655f4d35956f3193
#
_entry.id   61776ccdd570fb88655f4d35956f3193
#
_cell.length_a   1.000
_cell.length_b   1.000
_cell.length_c   1.000
_cell.angle_alpha   90.00
_cell.angle_beta   90.00
_cell.angle_gamma   90.00
#
_symmetry.space_group_name_H-M   'P 1'
#
loop_
_entity.id
_entity.type
_entity.pdbx_description
1 polymer ?
#
loop_
_entity_poly.entity_id
_entity_poly.type
_entity_poly.pdbx_seq_one_letter_code
_entity_poly.pdbx_strand_id
1 'polypeptide(L)'
;MANDVYTSPLASRYASPYMLHLFSPDSRFQTWRRLWVALARAQHQLGLPITARQVQELEAHVTDIDYEVAAAREREVRHDVMAHVYAYGKAAPSAAGILHLGATSCYVTDNADLILYRDGLRYLRGQILSVLVNLAAFARQYAATPTLGYTPVSYTHLTLPTTS
;
A
#
# COMPACT_ATOMS: atom_id res chain seq x y z
N MET A 1 19.87 -21.34 4.74
CA MET A 1 18.93 -20.85 3.69
C MET A 1 19.67 -20.93 2.39
N ALA A 2 19.08 -21.52 1.37
CA ALA A 2 19.67 -21.58 0.05
C ALA A 2 19.74 -20.15 -0.55
N ASN A 3 20.87 -19.80 -1.17
CA ASN A 3 21.11 -18.49 -1.79
C ASN A 3 20.82 -18.54 -3.31
N ASP A 4 19.93 -19.42 -3.73
CA ASP A 4 19.58 -19.72 -5.11
C ASP A 4 18.31 -19.02 -5.61
N VAL A 5 17.72 -18.15 -4.77
CA VAL A 5 16.51 -17.37 -5.09
C VAL A 5 16.86 -15.89 -5.08
N TYR A 6 16.40 -15.20 -6.12
CA TYR A 6 16.57 -13.74 -6.20
C TYR A 6 15.82 -13.03 -5.06
N THR A 7 16.51 -12.13 -4.38
CA THR A 7 15.94 -11.21 -3.37
C THR A 7 16.28 -9.77 -3.74
N SER A 8 15.29 -8.89 -3.64
CA SER A 8 15.52 -7.47 -3.93
C SER A 8 16.29 -6.79 -2.81
N PRO A 9 17.45 -6.16 -3.09
CA PRO A 9 18.17 -5.37 -2.09
C PRO A 9 17.36 -4.13 -1.65
N LEU A 10 16.43 -3.65 -2.44
CA LEU A 10 15.52 -2.58 -2.04
C LEU A 10 14.69 -2.99 -0.82
N ALA A 11 14.14 -4.20 -0.82
CA ALA A 11 13.38 -4.72 0.30
C ALA A 11 14.26 -5.11 1.49
N SER A 12 15.39 -5.81 1.24
CA SER A 12 16.21 -6.39 2.31
C SER A 12 17.15 -5.39 3.02
N ARG A 13 17.50 -4.26 2.37
CA ARG A 13 18.50 -3.32 2.87
C ARG A 13 17.98 -1.88 3.04
N TYR A 14 17.12 -1.40 2.15
CA TYR A 14 16.82 0.02 2.03
C TYR A 14 15.41 0.41 2.45
N ALA A 15 14.43 -0.49 2.31
CA ALA A 15 13.07 -0.19 2.70
C ALA A 15 12.91 -0.17 4.22
N SER A 16 12.16 0.82 4.72
CA SER A 16 11.79 0.87 6.13
C SER A 16 10.75 -0.22 6.45
N PRO A 17 10.64 -0.66 7.72
CA PRO A 17 9.59 -1.61 8.14
C PRO A 17 8.18 -1.14 7.76
N TYR A 18 7.91 0.18 7.83
CA TYR A 18 6.64 0.76 7.41
C TYR A 18 6.36 0.50 5.92
N MET A 19 7.33 0.79 5.04
CA MET A 19 7.16 0.58 3.59
C MET A 19 7.03 -0.90 3.23
N LEU A 20 7.76 -1.77 3.91
CA LEU A 20 7.62 -3.22 3.73
C LEU A 20 6.23 -3.71 4.12
N HIS A 21 5.69 -3.22 5.24
CA HIS A 21 4.33 -3.55 5.65
C HIS A 21 3.29 -2.96 4.71
N LEU A 22 3.43 -1.69 4.31
CA LEU A 22 2.48 -0.99 3.44
C LEU A 22 2.27 -1.73 2.11
N PHE A 23 3.33 -2.26 1.52
CA PHE A 23 3.29 -3.00 0.26
C PHE A 23 3.28 -4.53 0.43
N SER A 24 2.97 -5.01 1.65
CA SER A 24 2.82 -6.44 1.91
C SER A 24 1.50 -7.00 1.34
N PRO A 25 1.44 -8.32 1.12
CA PRO A 25 0.17 -8.99 0.78
C PRO A 25 -0.95 -8.69 1.78
N ASP A 26 -0.64 -8.68 3.10
CA ASP A 26 -1.62 -8.37 4.14
C ASP A 26 -2.26 -6.99 3.93
N SER A 27 -1.47 -5.95 3.75
CA SER A 27 -1.98 -4.60 3.51
C SER A 27 -2.81 -4.51 2.23
N ARG A 28 -2.36 -5.17 1.16
CA ARG A 28 -3.05 -5.20 -0.13
C ARG A 28 -4.42 -5.86 0.01
N PHE A 29 -4.47 -7.09 0.53
CA PHE A 29 -5.73 -7.84 0.58
C PHE A 29 -6.68 -7.34 1.65
N GLN A 30 -6.19 -6.80 2.78
CA GLN A 30 -7.02 -6.07 3.73
C GLN A 30 -7.64 -4.81 3.09
N THR A 31 -6.89 -4.12 2.23
CA THR A 31 -7.42 -2.96 1.50
C THR A 31 -8.50 -3.37 0.51
N TRP A 32 -8.36 -4.51 -0.19
CA TRP A 32 -9.44 -5.08 -1.01
C TRP A 32 -10.69 -5.35 -0.16
N ARG A 33 -10.53 -5.97 0.99
CA ARG A 33 -11.67 -6.27 1.89
C ARG A 33 -12.36 -4.99 2.40
N ARG A 34 -11.59 -3.95 2.75
CA ARG A 34 -12.16 -2.64 3.10
C ARG A 34 -12.96 -2.02 1.95
N LEU A 35 -12.49 -2.17 0.72
CA LEU A 35 -13.20 -1.70 -0.47
C LEU A 35 -14.51 -2.48 -0.69
N TRP A 36 -14.51 -3.80 -0.51
CA TRP A 36 -15.74 -4.60 -0.56
C TRP A 36 -16.72 -4.23 0.56
N VAL A 37 -16.25 -3.98 1.77
CA VAL A 37 -17.09 -3.45 2.86
C VAL A 37 -17.70 -2.10 2.48
N ALA A 38 -16.91 -1.18 1.94
CA ALA A 38 -17.37 0.13 1.52
C ALA A 38 -18.45 0.02 0.41
N LEU A 39 -18.23 -0.88 -0.55
CA LEU A 39 -19.21 -1.18 -1.62
C LEU A 39 -20.52 -1.71 -1.04
N ALA A 40 -20.47 -2.74 -0.20
CA ALA A 40 -21.65 -3.35 0.42
C ALA A 40 -22.42 -2.34 1.29
N ARG A 41 -21.69 -1.49 2.05
CA ARG A 41 -22.30 -0.43 2.84
C ARG A 41 -23.02 0.61 1.97
N ALA A 42 -22.40 1.06 0.89
CA ALA A 42 -23.02 2.00 -0.05
C ALA A 42 -24.27 1.41 -0.71
N GLN A 43 -24.18 0.16 -1.13
CA GLN A 43 -25.31 -0.56 -1.73
C GLN A 43 -26.47 -0.75 -0.74
N HIS A 44 -26.17 -1.07 0.53
CA HIS A 44 -27.16 -1.12 1.60
C HIS A 44 -27.86 0.25 1.79
N GLN A 45 -27.10 1.35 1.83
CA GLN A 45 -27.63 2.70 1.96
C GLN A 45 -28.51 3.13 0.78
N LEU A 46 -28.21 2.62 -0.41
CA LEU A 46 -29.01 2.85 -1.62
C LEU A 46 -30.28 1.98 -1.71
N GLY A 47 -30.53 1.13 -0.71
CA GLY A 47 -31.73 0.31 -0.64
C GLY A 47 -31.65 -1.01 -1.41
N LEU A 48 -30.47 -1.45 -1.83
CA LEU A 48 -30.30 -2.80 -2.37
C LEU A 48 -30.58 -3.85 -1.27
N PRO A 49 -30.96 -5.09 -1.63
CA PRO A 49 -31.29 -6.14 -0.66
C PRO A 49 -30.05 -6.69 0.07
N ILE A 50 -29.31 -5.80 0.67
CA ILE A 50 -28.13 -6.08 1.50
C ILE A 50 -28.46 -5.68 2.93
N THR A 51 -28.31 -6.57 3.88
CA THR A 51 -28.63 -6.32 5.29
C THR A 51 -27.48 -5.68 6.05
N ALA A 52 -27.79 -4.88 7.07
CA ALA A 52 -26.79 -4.34 7.98
C ALA A 52 -25.94 -5.45 8.65
N ARG A 53 -26.53 -6.61 8.94
CA ARG A 53 -25.83 -7.78 9.49
C ARG A 53 -24.75 -8.29 8.54
N GLN A 54 -25.03 -8.38 7.25
CA GLN A 54 -24.04 -8.79 6.24
C GLN A 54 -22.85 -7.82 6.18
N VAL A 55 -23.14 -6.51 6.21
CA VAL A 55 -22.08 -5.48 6.26
C VAL A 55 -21.23 -5.62 7.52
N GLN A 56 -21.84 -5.80 8.69
CA GLN A 56 -21.13 -5.99 9.96
C GLN A 56 -20.27 -7.26 9.95
N GLU A 57 -20.76 -8.35 9.38
CA GLU A 57 -20.00 -9.59 9.26
C GLU A 57 -18.77 -9.41 8.37
N LEU A 58 -18.89 -8.71 7.24
CA LEU A 58 -17.74 -8.35 6.42
C LEU A 58 -16.73 -7.50 7.22
N GLU A 59 -17.19 -6.48 7.93
CA GLU A 59 -16.33 -5.61 8.74
C GLU A 59 -15.53 -6.39 9.78
N ALA A 60 -16.15 -7.36 10.43
CA ALA A 60 -15.53 -8.19 11.48
C ALA A 60 -14.37 -9.04 10.93
N HIS A 61 -14.41 -9.43 9.66
CA HIS A 61 -13.46 -10.35 9.04
C HIS A 61 -12.50 -9.70 8.02
N VAL A 62 -12.29 -8.39 8.10
CA VAL A 62 -11.38 -7.68 7.17
C VAL A 62 -9.95 -8.21 7.25
N THR A 63 -9.49 -8.59 8.44
CA THR A 63 -8.12 -9.04 8.70
C THR A 63 -7.93 -10.56 8.61
N ASP A 64 -9.01 -11.33 8.62
CA ASP A 64 -8.99 -12.80 8.69
C ASP A 64 -8.74 -13.41 7.31
N ILE A 65 -7.54 -13.22 6.77
CA ILE A 65 -7.20 -13.69 5.42
C ILE A 65 -6.67 -15.12 5.49
N ASP A 66 -7.43 -16.04 4.90
CA ASP A 66 -6.97 -17.42 4.68
C ASP A 66 -6.27 -17.51 3.33
N TYR A 67 -4.94 -17.43 3.38
CA TYR A 67 -4.09 -17.49 2.18
C TYR A 67 -4.09 -18.87 1.52
N GLU A 68 -4.27 -19.95 2.29
CA GLU A 68 -4.28 -21.29 1.76
C GLU A 68 -5.55 -21.53 0.93
N VAL A 69 -6.70 -21.12 1.46
CA VAL A 69 -7.97 -21.16 0.74
C VAL A 69 -7.94 -20.28 -0.51
N ALA A 70 -7.38 -19.06 -0.42
CA ALA A 70 -7.25 -18.17 -1.56
C ALA A 70 -6.36 -18.79 -2.64
N ALA A 71 -5.16 -19.26 -2.28
CA ALA A 71 -4.23 -19.89 -3.22
C ALA A 71 -4.78 -21.18 -3.86
N ALA A 72 -5.49 -22.00 -3.09
CA ALA A 72 -6.15 -23.20 -3.62
C ALA A 72 -7.19 -22.82 -4.67
N ARG A 73 -8.04 -21.83 -4.36
CA ARG A 73 -9.08 -21.37 -5.27
C ARG A 73 -8.51 -20.70 -6.51
N GLU A 74 -7.43 -19.93 -6.38
CA GLU A 74 -6.77 -19.28 -7.51
C GLU A 74 -6.21 -20.29 -8.52
N ARG A 75 -5.64 -21.40 -8.06
CA ARG A 75 -5.20 -22.50 -8.96
C ARG A 75 -6.34 -23.08 -9.79
N GLU A 76 -7.56 -23.09 -9.25
CA GLU A 76 -8.74 -23.60 -9.96
C GLU A 76 -9.29 -22.58 -10.97
N VAL A 77 -9.49 -21.33 -10.53
CA VAL A 77 -10.20 -20.33 -11.32
C VAL A 77 -9.25 -19.41 -12.12
N ARG A 78 -7.96 -19.45 -11.81
CA ARG A 78 -6.90 -18.62 -12.41
C ARG A 78 -7.23 -17.12 -12.39
N HIS A 79 -7.77 -16.69 -11.26
CA HIS A 79 -8.19 -15.29 -11.06
C HIS A 79 -8.08 -14.94 -9.58
N ASP A 80 -7.11 -14.06 -9.23
CA ASP A 80 -6.77 -13.68 -7.88
C ASP A 80 -7.92 -13.00 -7.13
N VAL A 81 -8.57 -12.01 -7.74
CA VAL A 81 -9.69 -11.29 -7.12
C VAL A 81 -10.83 -12.24 -6.78
N MET A 82 -11.21 -13.15 -7.70
CA MET A 82 -12.28 -14.12 -7.46
C MET A 82 -11.89 -15.17 -6.42
N ALA A 83 -10.61 -15.52 -6.32
CA ALA A 83 -10.08 -16.37 -5.26
C ALA A 83 -10.23 -15.71 -3.88
N HIS A 84 -9.90 -14.43 -3.78
CA HIS A 84 -10.07 -13.67 -2.54
C HIS A 84 -11.54 -13.38 -2.21
N VAL A 85 -12.42 -13.18 -3.19
CA VAL A 85 -13.88 -13.12 -2.98
C VAL A 85 -14.37 -14.43 -2.34
N TYR A 86 -13.94 -15.57 -2.87
CA TYR A 86 -14.29 -16.87 -2.32
C TYR A 86 -13.78 -17.07 -0.88
N ALA A 87 -12.50 -16.78 -0.64
CA ALA A 87 -11.91 -16.89 0.69
C ALA A 87 -12.59 -15.97 1.71
N TYR A 88 -12.95 -14.75 1.29
CA TYR A 88 -13.70 -13.82 2.14
C TYR A 88 -15.12 -14.29 2.41
N GLY A 89 -15.81 -14.84 1.41
CA GLY A 89 -17.14 -15.43 1.57
C GLY A 89 -17.15 -16.63 2.51
N LYS A 90 -16.04 -17.36 2.65
CA LYS A 90 -15.89 -18.40 3.67
C LYS A 90 -15.76 -17.84 5.08
N ALA A 91 -15.05 -16.72 5.26
CA ALA A 91 -14.94 -16.03 6.54
C ALA A 91 -16.24 -15.32 6.94
N ALA A 92 -17.02 -14.85 5.96
CA ALA A 92 -18.29 -14.14 6.14
C ALA A 92 -19.43 -14.82 5.35
N PRO A 93 -19.92 -16.00 5.78
CA PRO A 93 -20.85 -16.81 4.98
C PRO A 93 -22.18 -16.16 4.65
N SER A 94 -22.74 -15.35 5.55
CA SER A 94 -24.02 -14.67 5.28
C SER A 94 -23.91 -13.59 4.21
N ALA A 95 -22.69 -13.06 4.00
CA ALA A 95 -22.39 -12.02 3.04
C ALA A 95 -21.77 -12.55 1.72
N ALA A 96 -21.50 -13.85 1.62
CA ALA A 96 -20.82 -14.43 0.46
C ALA A 96 -21.50 -14.09 -0.88
N GLY A 97 -22.84 -14.07 -0.92
CA GLY A 97 -23.61 -13.81 -2.14
C GLY A 97 -23.65 -12.34 -2.56
N ILE A 98 -23.23 -11.41 -1.72
CA ILE A 98 -23.24 -9.97 -2.01
C ILE A 98 -21.82 -9.40 -2.25
N LEU A 99 -20.79 -10.22 -2.03
CA LEU A 99 -19.41 -9.80 -2.26
C LEU A 99 -19.19 -9.47 -3.74
N HIS A 100 -18.53 -8.35 -3.98
CA HIS A 100 -18.15 -7.91 -5.32
C HIS A 100 -19.34 -7.67 -6.27
N LEU A 101 -20.54 -7.50 -5.73
CA LEU A 101 -21.77 -7.33 -6.51
C LEU A 101 -21.70 -6.07 -7.37
N GLY A 102 -21.86 -6.23 -8.69
CA GLY A 102 -21.82 -5.12 -9.65
C GLY A 102 -20.45 -4.47 -9.87
N ALA A 103 -19.39 -5.04 -9.30
CA ALA A 103 -18.03 -4.53 -9.47
C ALA A 103 -17.23 -5.37 -10.49
N THR A 104 -16.21 -4.76 -11.06
CA THR A 104 -15.14 -5.45 -11.82
C THR A 104 -13.91 -5.62 -10.94
N SER A 105 -12.97 -6.46 -11.37
CA SER A 105 -11.70 -6.69 -10.64
C SER A 105 -10.94 -5.39 -10.38
N CYS A 106 -10.93 -4.46 -11.34
CA CYS A 106 -10.28 -3.15 -11.21
C CYS A 106 -10.87 -2.28 -10.08
N TYR A 107 -12.08 -2.57 -9.62
CA TYR A 107 -12.62 -1.87 -8.47
C TYR A 107 -11.72 -2.02 -7.23
N VAL A 108 -11.23 -3.20 -6.96
CA VAL A 108 -10.36 -3.46 -5.79
C VAL A 108 -8.90 -3.30 -6.13
N THR A 109 -8.43 -3.77 -7.28
CA THR A 109 -7.00 -3.72 -7.64
C THR A 109 -6.53 -2.28 -7.78
N ASP A 110 -7.16 -1.50 -8.64
CA ASP A 110 -6.69 -0.16 -8.98
C ASP A 110 -6.90 0.82 -7.81
N ASN A 111 -8.08 0.74 -7.14
CA ASN A 111 -8.32 1.61 -5.99
C ASN A 111 -7.43 1.26 -4.79
N ALA A 112 -7.13 -0.02 -4.55
CA ALA A 112 -6.19 -0.40 -3.50
C ALA A 112 -4.79 0.11 -3.80
N ASP A 113 -4.30 -0.04 -5.02
CA ASP A 113 -3.00 0.46 -5.43
C ASP A 113 -2.89 1.99 -5.24
N LEU A 114 -3.93 2.74 -5.63
CA LEU A 114 -3.98 4.20 -5.41
C LEU A 114 -3.96 4.57 -3.92
N ILE A 115 -4.65 3.80 -3.06
CA ILE A 115 -4.63 4.02 -1.61
C ILE A 115 -3.22 3.78 -1.05
N LEU A 116 -2.60 2.66 -1.42
CA LEU A 116 -1.25 2.31 -0.96
C LEU A 116 -0.20 3.30 -1.45
N TYR A 117 -0.27 3.72 -2.72
CA TYR A 117 0.63 4.74 -3.28
C TYR A 117 0.46 6.09 -2.59
N ARG A 118 -0.77 6.52 -2.34
CA ARG A 118 -1.05 7.75 -1.59
C ARG A 118 -0.40 7.70 -0.21
N ASP A 119 -0.55 6.61 0.51
CA ASP A 119 -0.04 6.47 1.86
C ASP A 119 1.49 6.35 1.87
N GLY A 120 2.08 5.66 0.89
CA GLY A 120 3.52 5.64 0.66
C GLY A 120 4.10 7.03 0.36
N LEU A 121 3.45 7.80 -0.52
CA LEU A 121 3.87 9.18 -0.84
C LEU A 121 3.74 10.12 0.36
N ARG A 122 2.72 9.96 1.19
CA ARG A 122 2.58 10.73 2.43
C ARG A 122 3.72 10.44 3.41
N TYR A 123 4.10 9.18 3.54
CA TYR A 123 5.24 8.78 4.35
C TYR A 123 6.54 9.38 3.84
N LEU A 124 6.83 9.24 2.53
CA LEU A 124 8.03 9.80 1.90
C LEU A 124 8.08 11.33 2.05
N ARG A 125 6.96 12.02 1.89
CA ARG A 125 6.88 13.47 2.14
C ARG A 125 7.32 13.83 3.56
N GLY A 126 6.86 13.06 4.55
CA GLY A 126 7.28 13.25 5.95
C GLY A 126 8.79 13.10 6.14
N GLN A 127 9.39 12.08 5.52
CA GLN A 127 10.84 11.84 5.58
C GLN A 127 11.63 12.99 4.92
N ILE A 128 11.19 13.44 3.73
CA ILE A 128 11.84 14.56 3.03
C ILE A 128 11.76 15.85 3.86
N LEU A 129 10.62 16.15 4.48
CA LEU A 129 10.47 17.30 5.35
C LEU A 129 11.43 17.24 6.54
N SER A 130 11.62 16.09 7.16
CA SER A 130 12.59 15.90 8.23
C SER A 130 14.03 16.16 7.77
N VAL A 131 14.40 15.69 6.58
CA VAL A 131 15.71 15.95 5.97
C VAL A 131 15.88 17.46 5.72
N LEU A 132 14.89 18.12 5.13
CA LEU A 132 14.93 19.57 4.86
C LEU A 132 15.09 20.41 6.13
N VAL A 133 14.40 20.06 7.21
CA VAL A 133 14.52 20.75 8.51
C VAL A 133 15.95 20.61 9.04
N ASN A 134 16.51 19.41 9.01
CA ASN A 134 17.87 19.16 9.49
C ASN A 134 18.92 19.87 8.63
N LEU A 135 18.79 19.83 7.31
CA LEU A 135 19.69 20.54 6.39
C LEU A 135 19.60 22.06 6.56
N ALA A 136 18.40 22.61 6.74
CA ALA A 136 18.20 24.02 6.97
C ALA A 136 18.83 24.47 8.30
N ALA A 137 18.71 23.68 9.35
CA ALA A 137 19.36 23.95 10.64
C ALA A 137 20.89 23.92 10.49
N PHE A 138 21.44 22.92 9.85
CA PHE A 138 22.85 22.79 9.56
C PHE A 138 23.37 23.98 8.73
N ALA A 139 22.68 24.33 7.65
CA ALA A 139 23.06 25.45 6.78
C ALA A 139 23.08 26.77 7.54
N ARG A 140 22.10 27.02 8.42
CA ARG A 140 22.09 28.25 9.26
C ARG A 140 23.25 28.27 10.26
N GLN A 141 23.54 27.12 10.89
CA GLN A 141 24.60 27.03 11.89
C GLN A 141 25.98 27.28 11.27
N TYR A 142 26.22 26.84 10.05
CA TYR A 142 27.52 26.90 9.38
C TYR A 142 27.58 27.94 8.26
N ALA A 143 26.60 28.82 8.13
CA ALA A 143 26.49 29.80 7.03
C ALA A 143 27.73 30.70 6.89
N ALA A 144 28.37 31.04 8.00
CA ALA A 144 29.56 31.88 8.03
C ALA A 144 30.88 31.13 8.19
N THR A 145 30.86 29.80 8.18
CA THR A 145 32.05 28.97 8.36
C THR A 145 32.81 28.86 7.04
N PRO A 146 34.08 29.32 6.99
CA PRO A 146 34.91 29.17 5.80
C PRO A 146 35.14 27.67 5.51
N THR A 147 35.09 27.31 4.24
CA THR A 147 35.39 25.97 3.79
C THR A 147 36.29 26.01 2.56
N LEU A 148 37.10 24.95 2.39
CA LEU A 148 37.93 24.80 1.20
C LEU A 148 37.13 24.11 0.09
N GLY A 149 37.05 24.78 -1.05
CA GLY A 149 36.53 24.18 -2.29
C GLY A 149 37.68 23.56 -3.08
N TYR A 150 37.67 22.24 -3.25
CA TYR A 150 38.62 21.56 -4.12
C TYR A 150 38.10 21.54 -5.55
N THR A 151 38.85 22.16 -6.45
CA THR A 151 38.58 22.07 -7.91
C THR A 151 39.32 20.87 -8.52
N PRO A 152 38.88 20.32 -9.69
CA PRO A 152 37.78 20.81 -10.54
C PRO A 152 36.39 20.25 -10.16
N VAL A 153 36.34 19.10 -9.49
CA VAL A 153 35.06 18.35 -9.30
C VAL A 153 34.16 19.04 -8.28
N SER A 154 34.70 19.54 -7.18
CA SER A 154 33.93 20.19 -6.10
C SER A 154 33.19 21.43 -6.59
N TYR A 155 33.80 22.18 -7.51
CA TYR A 155 33.20 23.42 -8.01
C TYR A 155 31.97 23.18 -8.87
N THR A 156 31.97 22.09 -9.64
CA THR A 156 30.82 21.71 -10.49
C THR A 156 29.60 21.31 -9.65
N HIS A 157 29.80 20.82 -8.45
CA HIS A 157 28.73 20.42 -7.53
C HIS A 157 28.30 21.56 -6.58
N LEU A 158 29.15 22.54 -6.34
CA LEU A 158 28.86 23.68 -5.49
C LEU A 158 28.17 24.83 -6.22
N THR A 159 28.34 24.93 -7.53
CA THR A 159 27.56 25.84 -8.37
C THR A 159 26.27 25.15 -8.75
N LEU A 160 25.21 25.44 -8.02
CA LEU A 160 23.86 25.17 -8.54
C LEU A 160 23.79 25.82 -9.94
N PRO A 161 23.18 25.14 -10.94
CA PRO A 161 22.93 25.77 -12.21
C PRO A 161 22.01 26.97 -11.99
N THR A 162 22.61 28.15 -11.91
CA THR A 162 21.91 29.44 -11.89
C THR A 162 21.58 29.93 -13.28
N THR A 163 21.48 29.01 -14.22
CA THR A 163 20.99 29.33 -15.54
C THR A 163 19.47 29.29 -15.51
N SER A 164 18.91 30.45 -15.30
CA SER A 164 17.57 30.77 -15.77
C SER A 164 17.42 30.55 -17.27
#